data_7ddff8c10975bd0d155a239e689518ea
#
_entry.id   7ddff8c10975bd0d155a239e689518ea
#
_cell.length_a   1.000
_cell.length_b   1.000
_cell.length_c   1.000
_cell.angle_alpha   90.00
_cell.angle_beta   90.00
_cell.angle_gamma   90.00
#
_symmetry.space_group_name_H-M   'P 1'
#
loop_
_entity.id
_entity.type
_entity.pdbx_description
1 polymer ?
#
loop_
_entity_poly.entity_id
_entity_poly.type
_entity_poly.pdbx_seq_one_letter_code
_entity_poly.pdbx_strand_id
1 'polypeptide(L)'
;WKDKTFNGYHRADGQVGTKNVWLFIPLVFCENKNIEKLKDIFENELLPKKEVSYKNLLRSLIEEKSVEEVAEKNSNENLLDNIEVKFINHQGGCGGIRQDSELLAKLLAGYVNNPNVAGATVLSLGCQNLQVDIFKKALKEINPNCDKEILIYEQQQIGTTDQMFQMVIKDSYEAIKRANKIERKPAPISKLSIGLE
;
A
#
# COMPACT_ATOMS: atom_id res chain seq x y z
N TRP A 1 -15.71 22.43 -21.91
CA TRP A 1 -14.89 21.37 -21.29
C TRP A 1 -13.51 21.88 -20.86
N LYS A 2 -12.90 22.83 -21.61
CA LYS A 2 -11.53 23.33 -21.33
C LYS A 2 -11.36 23.98 -19.95
N ASP A 3 -12.42 24.56 -19.40
CA ASP A 3 -12.42 25.28 -18.12
C ASP A 3 -12.95 24.45 -16.94
N LYS A 4 -13.24 23.16 -17.18
CA LYS A 4 -13.72 22.26 -16.12
C LYS A 4 -12.56 21.71 -15.31
N THR A 5 -12.74 21.64 -14.00
CA THR A 5 -11.76 21.12 -13.05
C THR A 5 -12.37 20.02 -12.19
N PHE A 6 -11.51 19.19 -11.62
CA PHE A 6 -11.84 18.25 -10.55
C PHE A 6 -10.87 18.45 -9.39
N ASN A 7 -11.26 18.03 -8.19
CA ASN A 7 -10.36 18.05 -7.04
C ASN A 7 -9.56 16.75 -6.98
N GLY A 8 -8.24 16.86 -7.16
CA GLY A 8 -7.32 15.72 -7.18
C GLY A 8 -6.08 15.93 -6.33
N TYR A 9 -5.37 14.84 -6.08
CA TYR A 9 -4.08 14.82 -5.39
C TYR A 9 -2.95 15.05 -6.39
N HIS A 10 -2.28 16.19 -6.30
CA HIS A 10 -1.16 16.52 -7.17
C HIS A 10 0.10 15.78 -6.74
N ARG A 11 0.81 15.19 -7.69
CA ARG A 11 2.12 14.56 -7.51
C ARG A 11 3.20 15.47 -8.07
N ALA A 12 4.41 15.41 -7.53
CA ALA A 12 5.48 16.30 -7.94
C ALA A 12 5.93 16.07 -9.39
N ASP A 13 5.76 14.84 -9.92
CA ASP A 13 5.97 14.51 -11.34
C ASP A 13 4.88 15.06 -12.29
N GLY A 14 3.93 15.84 -11.78
CA GLY A 14 2.85 16.47 -12.55
C GLY A 14 1.63 15.58 -12.81
N GLN A 15 1.61 14.36 -12.27
CA GLN A 15 0.41 13.51 -12.27
C GLN A 15 -0.63 14.03 -11.28
N VAL A 16 -1.91 13.68 -11.49
CA VAL A 16 -3.00 14.02 -10.57
C VAL A 16 -3.89 12.80 -10.35
N GLY A 17 -3.96 12.33 -9.11
CA GLY A 17 -4.81 11.23 -8.70
C GLY A 17 -6.15 11.66 -8.15
N THR A 18 -7.17 10.84 -8.29
CA THR A 18 -8.49 11.00 -7.65
C THR A 18 -8.54 10.39 -6.25
N LYS A 19 -7.56 9.55 -5.93
CA LYS A 19 -7.36 8.90 -4.62
C LYS A 19 -5.96 9.15 -4.10
N ASN A 20 -5.78 8.88 -2.80
CA ASN A 20 -4.51 8.96 -2.11
C ASN A 20 -4.29 7.61 -1.43
N VAL A 21 -3.42 6.77 -1.99
CA VAL A 21 -3.25 5.36 -1.57
C VAL A 21 -1.80 5.10 -1.20
N TRP A 22 -1.59 4.43 -0.08
CA TRP A 22 -0.31 3.82 0.27
C TRP A 22 -0.36 2.32 -0.02
N LEU A 23 0.63 1.80 -0.74
CA LEU A 23 0.69 0.38 -1.10
C LEU A 23 1.70 -0.37 -0.24
N PHE A 24 1.32 -1.57 0.22
CA PHE A 24 2.24 -2.59 0.69
C PHE A 24 2.35 -3.68 -0.37
N ILE A 25 3.57 -3.93 -0.84
CA ILE A 25 3.82 -4.80 -2.01
C ILE A 25 4.95 -5.77 -1.68
N PRO A 26 4.77 -7.10 -1.86
CA PRO A 26 5.87 -8.05 -1.83
C PRO A 26 6.54 -8.13 -3.21
N LEU A 27 7.85 -8.32 -3.29
CA LEU A 27 8.54 -8.68 -4.54
C LEU A 27 8.51 -10.18 -4.80
N VAL A 28 8.13 -10.97 -3.80
CA VAL A 28 8.07 -12.42 -3.87
C VAL A 28 6.90 -12.95 -3.04
N PHE A 29 6.24 -13.99 -3.52
CA PHE A 29 5.09 -14.60 -2.83
C PHE A 29 5.42 -15.10 -1.40
N CYS A 30 6.69 -15.42 -1.09
CA CYS A 30 7.12 -15.80 0.26
C CYS A 30 6.84 -14.70 1.29
N GLU A 31 6.84 -13.43 0.86
CA GLU A 31 6.53 -12.27 1.71
C GLU A 31 5.02 -12.03 1.89
N ASN A 32 4.14 -12.72 1.17
CA ASN A 32 2.69 -12.55 1.30
C ASN A 32 2.22 -12.67 2.75
N LYS A 33 2.76 -13.65 3.49
CA LYS A 33 2.39 -13.87 4.89
C LYS A 33 2.80 -12.71 5.80
N ASN A 34 3.91 -12.05 5.48
CA ASN A 34 4.35 -10.85 6.17
C ASN A 34 3.45 -9.66 5.80
N ILE A 35 3.05 -9.54 4.53
CA ILE A 35 2.06 -8.55 4.08
C ILE A 35 0.72 -8.74 4.79
N GLU A 36 0.23 -9.96 4.95
CA GLU A 36 -1.02 -10.27 5.67
C GLU A 36 -0.94 -9.88 7.15
N LYS A 37 0.18 -10.16 7.81
CA LYS A 37 0.40 -9.73 9.20
C LYS A 37 0.43 -8.20 9.32
N LEU A 38 1.11 -7.50 8.42
CA LEU A 38 1.12 -6.03 8.39
C LEU A 38 -0.29 -5.50 8.13
N LYS A 39 -1.04 -6.11 7.23
CA LYS A 39 -2.45 -5.77 7.00
C LYS A 39 -3.26 -5.86 8.27
N ASP A 40 -3.18 -6.98 8.99
CA ASP A 40 -3.89 -7.18 10.26
C ASP A 40 -3.53 -6.09 11.30
N ILE A 41 -2.25 -5.72 11.40
CA ILE A 41 -1.77 -4.69 12.32
C ILE A 41 -2.33 -3.32 11.92
N PHE A 42 -2.14 -2.89 10.67
CA PHE A 42 -2.55 -1.57 10.21
C PHE A 42 -4.08 -1.42 10.17
N GLU A 43 -4.81 -2.44 9.71
CA GLU A 43 -6.28 -2.41 9.67
C GLU A 43 -6.89 -2.40 11.08
N ASN A 44 -6.29 -3.08 12.05
CA ASN A 44 -6.82 -3.10 13.41
C ASN A 44 -6.56 -1.81 14.19
N GLU A 45 -5.43 -1.13 13.93
CA GLU A 45 -4.99 0.00 14.73
C GLU A 45 -5.24 1.37 14.07
N LEU A 46 -5.20 1.45 12.73
CA LEU A 46 -5.21 2.73 12.02
C LEU A 46 -6.47 2.98 11.18
N LEU A 47 -7.15 1.92 10.74
CA LEU A 47 -8.29 2.07 9.83
C LEU A 47 -9.61 1.92 10.60
N PRO A 48 -10.61 2.75 10.27
CA PRO A 48 -11.93 2.62 10.90
C PRO A 48 -12.55 1.27 10.58
N LYS A 49 -12.95 0.55 11.59
CA LYS A 49 -13.66 -0.72 11.43
C LYS A 49 -15.09 -0.44 10.94
N LYS A 50 -15.31 -0.55 9.65
CA LYS A 50 -16.61 -0.27 9.00
C LYS A 50 -17.67 -1.35 9.20
N GLU A 51 -17.33 -2.54 9.70
CA GLU A 51 -18.27 -3.67 9.77
C GLU A 51 -18.18 -4.40 11.11
N VAL A 52 -19.30 -4.98 11.50
CA VAL A 52 -19.36 -6.00 12.56
C VAL A 52 -18.42 -7.12 12.17
N SER A 53 -17.19 -7.06 12.65
CA SER A 53 -16.16 -8.03 12.32
C SER A 53 -16.62 -9.41 12.80
N TYR A 54 -16.44 -10.45 11.99
CA TYR A 54 -16.59 -11.84 12.44
C TYR A 54 -15.77 -12.13 13.72
N LYS A 55 -14.68 -11.39 13.96
CA LYS A 55 -13.94 -11.40 15.23
C LYS A 55 -14.79 -10.89 16.39
N ASN A 56 -15.61 -9.85 16.19
CA ASN A 56 -16.54 -9.34 17.21
C ASN A 56 -17.68 -10.34 17.44
N LEU A 57 -18.19 -10.98 16.41
CA LEU A 57 -19.18 -12.06 16.55
C LEU A 57 -18.60 -13.22 17.37
N LEU A 58 -17.39 -13.68 17.06
CA LEU A 58 -16.74 -14.75 17.82
C LEU A 58 -16.51 -14.33 19.28
N ARG A 59 -16.04 -13.09 19.52
CA ARG A 59 -15.86 -12.56 20.88
C ARG A 59 -17.18 -12.48 21.65
N SER A 60 -18.27 -12.02 21.01
CA SER A 60 -19.59 -11.97 21.65
C SER A 60 -20.05 -13.36 22.08
N LEU A 61 -19.79 -14.38 21.27
CA LEU A 61 -20.08 -15.78 21.60
C LEU A 61 -19.22 -16.31 22.77
N ILE A 62 -17.93 -15.93 22.80
CA ILE A 62 -17.01 -16.34 23.89
C ILE A 62 -17.35 -15.63 25.20
N GLU A 63 -17.67 -14.32 25.14
CA GLU A 63 -17.93 -13.48 26.29
C GLU A 63 -19.41 -13.51 26.73
N GLU A 64 -20.29 -14.22 26.01
CA GLU A 64 -21.75 -14.26 26.22
C GLU A 64 -22.40 -12.86 26.27
N LYS A 65 -21.88 -11.93 25.46
CA LYS A 65 -22.36 -10.55 25.34
C LYS A 65 -22.93 -10.27 23.96
N SER A 66 -23.68 -9.18 23.83
CA SER A 66 -24.16 -8.75 22.51
C SER A 66 -23.01 -8.29 21.61
N VAL A 67 -23.21 -8.39 20.30
CA VAL A 67 -22.20 -7.95 19.30
C VAL A 67 -21.98 -6.44 19.39
N GLU A 68 -23.02 -5.68 19.70
CA GLU A 68 -23.01 -4.24 19.90
C GLU A 68 -22.13 -3.82 21.09
N GLU A 69 -22.26 -4.49 22.24
CA GLU A 69 -21.43 -4.23 23.43
C GLU A 69 -19.94 -4.50 23.20
N VAL A 70 -19.62 -5.48 22.35
CA VAL A 70 -18.24 -5.79 21.97
C VAL A 70 -17.70 -4.76 20.94
N ALA A 71 -18.56 -4.24 20.06
CA ALA A 71 -18.19 -3.27 19.04
C ALA A 71 -17.90 -1.87 19.62
N GLU A 72 -18.67 -1.42 20.64
CA GLU A 72 -18.48 -0.09 21.27
C GLU A 72 -17.11 0.08 21.92
N LYS A 73 -16.48 -0.99 22.39
CA LYS A 73 -15.13 -0.94 22.98
C LYS A 73 -13.99 -0.71 21.97
N ASN A 74 -14.28 -0.78 20.67
CA ASN A 74 -13.27 -0.76 19.61
C ASN A 74 -13.43 0.43 18.64
N SER A 75 -14.18 1.47 19.00
CA SER A 75 -14.31 2.70 18.20
C SER A 75 -13.04 3.54 18.35
N ASN A 76 -12.04 3.27 17.53
CA ASN A 76 -10.91 4.18 17.37
C ASN A 76 -11.34 5.34 16.46
N GLU A 77 -11.02 6.57 16.85
CA GLU A 77 -11.13 7.73 15.97
C GLU A 77 -10.31 7.49 14.68
N ASN A 78 -10.83 7.95 13.55
CA ASN A 78 -10.12 7.90 12.27
C ASN A 78 -8.80 8.68 12.37
N LEU A 79 -7.69 7.98 12.47
CA LEU A 79 -6.36 8.59 12.47
C LEU A 79 -5.91 9.02 11.07
N LEU A 80 -6.54 8.49 10.02
CA LEU A 80 -6.14 8.66 8.62
C LEU A 80 -7.37 8.91 7.74
N ASP A 81 -7.72 10.20 7.53
CA ASP A 81 -8.93 10.59 6.79
C ASP A 81 -8.68 10.76 5.27
N ASN A 82 -7.44 11.09 4.87
CA ASN A 82 -7.09 11.46 3.50
C ASN A 82 -6.25 10.41 2.76
N ILE A 83 -6.06 9.22 3.33
CA ILE A 83 -5.27 8.16 2.72
C ILE A 83 -5.92 6.80 2.92
N GLU A 84 -5.91 6.00 1.86
CA GLU A 84 -6.25 4.58 1.93
C GLU A 84 -4.96 3.75 1.99
N VAL A 85 -4.93 2.70 2.79
CA VAL A 85 -3.82 1.74 2.80
C VAL A 85 -4.28 0.47 2.10
N LYS A 86 -3.50 -0.01 1.12
CA LYS A 86 -3.80 -1.21 0.34
C LYS A 86 -2.64 -2.19 0.39
N PHE A 87 -2.99 -3.46 0.48
CA PHE A 87 -2.06 -4.57 0.58
C PHE A 87 -2.22 -5.46 -0.64
N ILE A 88 -1.12 -5.73 -1.36
CA ILE A 88 -1.11 -6.55 -2.57
C ILE A 88 -0.46 -7.89 -2.23
N ASN A 89 -1.09 -8.97 -2.68
CA ASN A 89 -0.51 -10.32 -2.67
C ASN A 89 -0.45 -10.84 -4.10
N HIS A 90 0.54 -11.66 -4.39
CA HIS A 90 0.69 -12.34 -5.70
C HIS A 90 1.43 -13.66 -5.55
N GLN A 91 1.45 -14.49 -6.61
CA GLN A 91 2.07 -15.82 -6.60
C GLN A 91 3.40 -15.88 -7.39
N GLY A 92 4.01 -14.74 -7.68
CA GLY A 92 5.23 -14.65 -8.47
C GLY A 92 6.46 -14.23 -7.66
N GLY A 93 7.53 -13.88 -8.39
CA GLY A 93 8.77 -13.33 -7.84
C GLY A 93 9.86 -14.36 -7.56
N CYS A 94 9.51 -15.65 -7.42
CA CYS A 94 10.43 -16.76 -7.26
C CYS A 94 9.94 -17.95 -8.11
N GLY A 95 10.84 -18.75 -8.64
CA GLY A 95 10.51 -19.77 -9.64
C GLY A 95 10.21 -19.13 -11.01
N GLY A 96 9.97 -19.95 -12.03
CA GLY A 96 9.75 -19.44 -13.37
C GLY A 96 11.03 -18.94 -14.06
N ILE A 97 10.85 -18.30 -15.21
CA ILE A 97 11.94 -17.76 -16.00
C ILE A 97 12.17 -16.26 -15.69
N ARG A 98 13.33 -15.74 -16.10
CA ARG A 98 13.69 -14.34 -15.88
C ARG A 98 12.65 -13.36 -16.45
N GLN A 99 12.05 -13.70 -17.58
CA GLN A 99 11.01 -12.88 -18.22
C GLN A 99 9.78 -12.69 -17.31
N ASP A 100 9.37 -13.72 -16.55
CA ASP A 100 8.25 -13.63 -15.61
C ASP A 100 8.53 -12.62 -14.50
N SER A 101 9.78 -12.62 -13.98
CA SER A 101 10.21 -11.66 -12.95
C SER A 101 10.26 -10.23 -13.48
N GLU A 102 10.74 -10.04 -14.72
CA GLU A 102 10.77 -8.73 -15.38
C GLU A 102 9.35 -8.21 -15.66
N LEU A 103 8.43 -9.08 -16.08
CA LEU A 103 7.02 -8.72 -16.30
C LEU A 103 6.33 -8.35 -15.00
N LEU A 104 6.54 -9.13 -13.93
CA LEU A 104 6.01 -8.83 -12.60
C LEU A 104 6.58 -7.50 -12.07
N ALA A 105 7.89 -7.25 -12.26
CA ALA A 105 8.50 -5.98 -11.89
C ALA A 105 7.81 -4.79 -12.57
N LYS A 106 7.54 -4.88 -13.87
CA LYS A 106 6.83 -3.84 -14.62
C LYS A 106 5.40 -3.64 -14.12
N LEU A 107 4.69 -4.73 -13.81
CA LEU A 107 3.35 -4.67 -13.26
C LEU A 107 3.33 -3.94 -11.90
N LEU A 108 4.20 -4.35 -10.97
CA LEU A 108 4.28 -3.75 -9.64
C LEU A 108 4.76 -2.28 -9.71
N ALA A 109 5.71 -1.99 -10.57
CA ALA A 109 6.16 -0.62 -10.85
C ALA A 109 5.04 0.24 -11.45
N GLY A 110 4.20 -0.33 -12.31
CA GLY A 110 2.99 0.32 -12.83
C GLY A 110 1.99 0.69 -11.74
N TYR A 111 1.77 -0.20 -10.77
CA TYR A 111 0.94 0.11 -9.60
C TYR A 111 1.50 1.28 -8.80
N VAL A 112 2.79 1.26 -8.49
CA VAL A 112 3.44 2.35 -7.74
C VAL A 112 3.39 3.66 -8.53
N ASN A 113 3.57 3.62 -9.85
CA ASN A 113 3.52 4.82 -10.69
C ASN A 113 2.10 5.38 -10.89
N ASN A 114 1.04 4.63 -10.54
CA ASN A 114 -0.34 5.11 -10.69
C ASN A 114 -0.55 6.45 -9.95
N PRO A 115 -1.21 7.46 -10.57
CA PRO A 115 -1.44 8.77 -9.96
C PRO A 115 -2.15 8.72 -8.61
N ASN A 116 -2.97 7.72 -8.38
CA ASN A 116 -3.69 7.51 -7.11
C ASN A 116 -2.76 7.06 -5.97
N VAL A 117 -1.56 6.57 -6.28
CA VAL A 117 -0.60 6.08 -5.28
C VAL A 117 0.29 7.22 -4.80
N ALA A 118 0.32 7.42 -3.48
CA ALA A 118 1.17 8.41 -2.82
C ALA A 118 2.57 7.88 -2.55
N GLY A 119 2.68 6.60 -2.25
CA GLY A 119 3.93 5.94 -1.95
C GLY A 119 3.73 4.45 -1.70
N ALA A 120 4.80 3.73 -1.43
CA ALA A 120 4.75 2.29 -1.23
C ALA A 120 5.78 1.78 -0.22
N THR A 121 5.42 0.73 0.49
CA THR A 121 6.30 -0.12 1.29
C THR A 121 6.47 -1.44 0.57
N VAL A 122 7.70 -1.79 0.24
CA VAL A 122 8.06 -2.95 -0.58
C VAL A 122 8.86 -3.94 0.27
N LEU A 123 8.39 -5.19 0.34
CA LEU A 123 9.07 -6.28 1.03
C LEU A 123 9.78 -7.18 0.03
N SER A 124 11.03 -7.48 0.31
CA SER A 124 11.91 -8.37 -0.44
C SER A 124 12.51 -9.41 0.52
N LEU A 125 12.56 -10.67 0.10
CA LEU A 125 13.22 -11.70 0.90
C LEU A 125 14.76 -11.67 0.76
N GLY A 126 15.25 -11.44 -0.48
CA GLY A 126 16.67 -11.40 -0.82
C GLY A 126 17.14 -12.51 -1.79
N CYS A 127 16.53 -13.68 -1.76
CA CYS A 127 16.90 -14.83 -2.60
C CYS A 127 15.96 -15.10 -3.80
N GLN A 128 15.01 -14.18 -4.05
CA GLN A 128 14.03 -14.32 -5.13
C GLN A 128 14.61 -13.93 -6.50
N ASN A 129 13.93 -14.36 -7.58
CA ASN A 129 14.31 -13.97 -8.94
C ASN A 129 14.02 -12.48 -9.24
N LEU A 130 12.92 -11.95 -8.72
CA LEU A 130 12.62 -10.52 -8.78
C LEU A 130 13.42 -9.76 -7.74
N GLN A 131 14.66 -9.43 -8.08
CA GLN A 131 15.56 -8.65 -7.22
C GLN A 131 15.13 -7.18 -7.14
N VAL A 132 15.56 -6.50 -6.08
CA VAL A 132 15.25 -5.08 -5.83
C VAL A 132 15.68 -4.16 -6.97
N ASP A 133 16.83 -4.44 -7.58
CA ASP A 133 17.36 -3.64 -8.72
C ASP A 133 16.52 -3.81 -9.98
N ILE A 134 15.95 -4.99 -10.24
CA ILE A 134 15.04 -5.23 -11.36
C ILE A 134 13.78 -4.38 -11.18
N PHE A 135 13.24 -4.35 -9.96
CA PHE A 135 12.09 -3.50 -9.62
C PHE A 135 12.41 -2.00 -9.75
N LYS A 136 13.54 -1.54 -9.20
CA LYS A 136 14.00 -0.15 -9.31
C LYS A 136 14.23 0.26 -10.76
N LYS A 137 14.76 -0.64 -11.59
CA LYS A 137 14.93 -0.41 -13.02
C LYS A 137 13.59 -0.23 -13.70
N ALA A 138 12.62 -1.12 -13.45
CA ALA A 138 11.29 -1.04 -14.01
C ALA A 138 10.57 0.27 -13.62
N LEU A 139 10.72 0.74 -12.37
CA LEU A 139 10.19 2.04 -11.93
C LEU A 139 10.75 3.21 -12.76
N LYS A 140 12.08 3.22 -12.97
CA LYS A 140 12.75 4.27 -13.76
C LYS A 140 12.39 4.21 -15.24
N GLU A 141 12.17 3.01 -15.79
CA GLU A 141 11.75 2.84 -17.18
C GLU A 141 10.33 3.38 -17.42
N ILE A 142 9.42 3.19 -16.46
CA ILE A 142 8.04 3.68 -16.56
C ILE A 142 7.98 5.20 -16.35
N ASN A 143 8.65 5.70 -15.32
CA ASN A 143 8.65 7.12 -15.00
C ASN A 143 10.00 7.54 -14.39
N PRO A 144 10.91 8.08 -15.20
CA PRO A 144 12.20 8.58 -14.71
C PRO A 144 12.09 9.69 -13.66
N ASN A 145 10.96 10.40 -13.64
CA ASN A 145 10.70 11.53 -12.74
C ASN A 145 9.81 11.13 -11.55
N CYS A 146 9.62 9.82 -11.31
CA CYS A 146 8.88 9.36 -10.14
C CYS A 146 9.64 9.73 -8.86
N ASP A 147 9.03 10.60 -8.05
CA ASP A 147 9.57 11.09 -6.77
C ASP A 147 8.78 10.58 -5.56
N LYS A 148 7.89 9.62 -5.78
CA LYS A 148 7.11 9.01 -4.71
C LYS A 148 8.01 8.35 -3.68
N GLU A 149 7.63 8.48 -2.42
CA GLU A 149 8.34 7.83 -1.31
C GLU A 149 8.14 6.31 -1.39
N ILE A 150 9.22 5.57 -1.61
CA ILE A 150 9.22 4.10 -1.71
C ILE A 150 10.19 3.54 -0.68
N LEU A 151 9.64 2.90 0.34
CA LEU A 151 10.39 2.22 1.38
C LEU A 151 10.62 0.78 0.96
N ILE A 152 11.87 0.33 0.90
CA ILE A 152 12.22 -1.04 0.48
C ILE A 152 12.98 -1.73 1.59
N TYR A 153 12.49 -2.91 1.98
CA TYR A 153 13.07 -3.74 3.03
C TYR A 153 13.40 -5.12 2.50
N GLU A 154 14.67 -5.50 2.59
CA GLU A 154 15.15 -6.83 2.23
C GLU A 154 15.48 -7.63 3.48
N GLN A 155 14.70 -8.65 3.77
CA GLN A 155 14.73 -9.39 5.03
C GLN A 155 16.11 -9.98 5.31
N GLN A 156 16.76 -10.60 4.31
CA GLN A 156 18.07 -11.22 4.51
C GLN A 156 19.20 -10.22 4.82
N GLN A 157 19.03 -8.95 4.45
CA GLN A 157 19.99 -7.90 4.80
C GLN A 157 19.72 -7.31 6.20
N ILE A 158 18.46 -7.27 6.61
CA ILE A 158 18.07 -6.70 7.91
C ILE A 158 18.30 -7.70 9.04
N GLY A 159 18.03 -8.99 8.81
CA GLY A 159 18.19 -10.07 9.78
C GLY A 159 16.91 -10.79 10.09
N THR A 160 16.39 -10.70 11.32
CA THR A 160 15.17 -11.43 11.72
C THR A 160 13.90 -10.75 11.18
N THR A 161 12.83 -11.54 11.02
CA THR A 161 11.52 -11.01 10.65
C THR A 161 11.03 -9.96 11.64
N ASP A 162 11.27 -10.14 12.95
CA ASP A 162 10.85 -9.20 13.97
C ASP A 162 11.57 -7.86 13.86
N GLN A 163 12.87 -7.86 13.56
CA GLN A 163 13.64 -6.63 13.30
C GLN A 163 13.09 -5.91 12.07
N MET A 164 12.82 -6.64 10.98
CA MET A 164 12.21 -6.06 9.79
C MET A 164 10.83 -5.45 10.09
N PHE A 165 9.97 -6.15 10.85
CA PHE A 165 8.64 -5.65 11.20
C PHE A 165 8.70 -4.35 11.99
N GLN A 166 9.59 -4.24 12.98
CA GLN A 166 9.76 -3.01 13.76
C GLN A 166 10.12 -1.82 12.88
N MET A 167 11.04 -2.01 11.93
CA MET A 167 11.42 -0.96 10.97
C MET A 167 10.28 -0.62 10.03
N VAL A 168 9.68 -1.64 9.40
CA VAL A 168 8.58 -1.48 8.43
C VAL A 168 7.40 -0.73 9.06
N ILE A 169 6.96 -1.14 10.25
CA ILE A 169 5.81 -0.51 10.92
C ILE A 169 6.11 0.95 11.23
N LYS A 170 7.25 1.22 11.86
CA LYS A 170 7.64 2.58 12.25
C LYS A 170 7.75 3.51 11.05
N ASP A 171 8.54 3.12 10.06
CA ASP A 171 8.84 3.99 8.93
C ASP A 171 7.63 4.15 8.01
N SER A 172 6.85 3.06 7.79
CA SER A 172 5.61 3.14 7.01
C SER A 172 4.56 4.01 7.70
N TYR A 173 4.40 3.92 9.01
CA TYR A 173 3.48 4.78 9.75
C TYR A 173 3.82 6.26 9.57
N GLU A 174 5.09 6.64 9.73
CA GLU A 174 5.52 8.01 9.55
C GLU A 174 5.36 8.49 8.09
N ALA A 175 5.63 7.64 7.11
CA ALA A 175 5.44 7.95 5.71
C ALA A 175 3.96 8.11 5.33
N ILE A 176 3.09 7.21 5.80
CA ILE A 176 1.64 7.28 5.64
C ILE A 176 1.09 8.56 6.27
N LYS A 177 1.56 8.92 7.47
CA LYS A 177 1.18 10.15 8.16
C LYS A 177 1.58 11.41 7.38
N ARG A 178 2.74 11.41 6.71
CA ARG A 178 3.12 12.50 5.77
C ARG A 178 2.19 12.55 4.58
N ALA A 179 1.93 11.41 3.96
CA ALA A 179 1.05 11.31 2.80
C ALA A 179 -0.42 11.66 3.13
N ASN A 180 -0.88 11.38 4.35
CA ASN A 180 -2.23 11.76 4.82
C ASN A 180 -2.46 13.29 4.88
N LYS A 181 -1.39 14.09 4.98
CA LYS A 181 -1.46 15.55 5.00
C LYS A 181 -1.66 16.18 3.61
N ILE A 182 -1.57 15.38 2.55
CA ILE A 182 -1.74 15.86 1.18
C ILE A 182 -3.22 16.12 0.94
N GLU A 183 -3.58 17.36 0.63
CA GLU A 183 -4.95 17.76 0.35
C GLU A 183 -5.26 17.74 -1.14
N ARG A 184 -6.53 17.59 -1.47
CA ARG A 184 -7.01 17.71 -2.85
C ARG A 184 -7.01 19.17 -3.27
N LYS A 185 -6.55 19.41 -4.51
CA LYS A 185 -6.55 20.74 -5.12
C LYS A 185 -7.19 20.68 -6.51
N PRO A 186 -7.75 21.79 -7.01
CA PRO A 186 -8.29 21.85 -8.36
C PRO A 186 -7.25 21.45 -9.42
N ALA A 187 -7.65 20.61 -10.34
CA ALA A 187 -6.86 20.20 -11.50
C ALA A 187 -7.73 20.19 -12.76
N PRO A 188 -7.20 20.51 -13.94
CA PRO A 188 -7.98 20.49 -15.17
C PRO A 188 -8.39 19.05 -15.52
N ILE A 189 -9.60 18.90 -16.08
CA ILE A 189 -10.14 17.59 -16.51
C ILE A 189 -9.22 16.85 -17.46
N SER A 190 -8.38 17.56 -18.22
CA SER A 190 -7.38 16.97 -19.11
C SER A 190 -6.34 16.08 -18.39
N LYS A 191 -6.22 16.18 -17.07
CA LYS A 191 -5.37 15.30 -16.24
C LYS A 191 -6.07 14.04 -15.75
N LEU A 192 -7.39 13.91 -16.01
CA LEU A 192 -8.16 12.74 -15.59
C LEU A 192 -8.00 11.60 -16.60
N SER A 193 -7.61 10.43 -16.11
CA SER A 193 -7.59 9.18 -16.88
C SER A 193 -8.77 8.32 -16.45
N ILE A 194 -9.57 7.84 -17.41
CA ILE A 194 -10.75 7.00 -17.20
C ILE A 194 -10.47 5.65 -17.85
N GLY A 195 -10.60 4.58 -17.07
CA GLY A 195 -10.67 3.21 -17.59
C GLY A 195 -12.11 2.84 -17.87
N LEU A 196 -12.35 2.16 -18.97
CA LEU A 196 -13.66 1.58 -19.32
C LEU A 196 -13.50 0.06 -19.37
N GLU A 197 -14.45 -0.67 -18.77
CA GLU A 197 -14.62 -2.13 -18.88
C GLU A 197 -15.79 -2.47 -19.82
#